data_3becdb37cddd8d938500823746b1b3ba
#
_entry.id   3becdb37cddd8d938500823746b1b3ba
#
_cell.length_a   1.000
_cell.length_b   1.000
_cell.length_c   1.000
_cell.angle_alpha   90.00
_cell.angle_beta   90.00
_cell.angle_gamma   90.00
#
_symmetry.space_group_name_H-M   'P 1'
#
loop_
_entity.id
_entity.type
_entity.pdbx_description
1 polymer ?
#
loop_
_entity_poly.entity_id
_entity_poly.type
_entity_poly.pdbx_seq_one_letter_code
_entity_poly.pdbx_strand_id
1 'polypeptide(L)'
;GKQVSDIAARHRKQKDKVRSHAEFLSGFYKTDRIVPVVTLVVYFGSDEWDGPVKLTDMMEKLSSTLMKYVQDYKIHLIQPYGISDKDLQKFQSSLREVLGCIKYSKDKEKLWNFMKDNPRMNMDIMAARVIEVMTNMSIEISDGEETIDMCKAIEDMIEERACIEREEGKLEGKLEGKLEILTNLVKDGILNMQEAAKRMNMTTEEFRTKMK
;
A
#
# COMPACT_ATOMS: atom_id res chain seq x y z
N GLY A 1 -0.13 -33.26 4.90
CA GLY A 1 -0.70 -33.80 6.12
C GLY A 1 -2.22 -33.85 6.10
N LYS A 2 -2.94 -32.69 6.23
CA LYS A 2 -4.39 -32.65 6.50
C LYS A 2 -5.23 -33.39 5.44
N GLN A 3 -5.03 -33.15 4.15
CA GLN A 3 -5.79 -33.81 3.10
C GLN A 3 -5.70 -35.34 3.15
N VAL A 4 -4.52 -35.88 3.42
CA VAL A 4 -4.32 -37.34 3.56
C VAL A 4 -5.08 -37.89 4.77
N SER A 5 -5.00 -37.19 5.90
CA SER A 5 -5.74 -37.54 7.10
C SER A 5 -7.27 -37.51 6.90
N ASP A 6 -7.77 -36.48 6.20
CA ASP A 6 -9.21 -36.33 5.93
C ASP A 6 -9.72 -37.43 4.97
N ILE A 7 -8.93 -37.80 3.95
CA ILE A 7 -9.24 -38.90 3.03
C ILE A 7 -9.28 -40.23 3.80
N ALA A 8 -8.26 -40.52 4.61
CA ALA A 8 -8.21 -41.73 5.41
C ALA A 8 -9.38 -41.83 6.40
N ALA A 9 -9.73 -40.69 7.05
CA ALA A 9 -10.89 -40.65 7.95
C ALA A 9 -12.22 -40.92 7.23
N ARG A 10 -12.37 -40.38 6.00
CA ARG A 10 -13.54 -40.59 5.13
C ARG A 10 -13.69 -42.08 4.78
N HIS A 11 -12.62 -42.77 4.32
CA HIS A 11 -12.65 -44.18 3.99
C HIS A 11 -13.03 -45.04 5.21
N ARG A 12 -12.49 -44.74 6.38
CA ARG A 12 -12.86 -45.45 7.62
C ARG A 12 -14.35 -45.30 7.97
N LYS A 13 -14.88 -44.11 7.77
CA LYS A 13 -16.29 -43.80 8.05
C LYS A 13 -17.23 -44.49 7.06
N GLN A 14 -16.87 -44.52 5.77
CA GLN A 14 -17.67 -45.12 4.71
C GLN A 14 -17.57 -46.63 4.63
N LYS A 15 -16.63 -47.24 5.37
CA LYS A 15 -16.34 -48.71 5.34
C LYS A 15 -16.08 -49.23 3.92
N ASP A 16 -15.35 -48.45 3.13
CA ASP A 16 -15.04 -48.78 1.74
C ASP A 16 -14.26 -50.11 1.65
N LYS A 17 -14.50 -50.87 0.56
CA LYS A 17 -13.78 -52.10 0.31
C LYS A 17 -12.30 -51.87 0.04
N VAL A 18 -11.49 -52.30 0.97
CA VAL A 18 -10.04 -52.27 0.90
C VAL A 18 -9.54 -53.29 -0.10
N ARG A 19 -8.62 -52.87 -1.00
CA ARG A 19 -8.10 -53.73 -2.09
C ARG A 19 -6.76 -54.40 -1.72
N SER A 20 -6.03 -53.85 -0.79
CA SER A 20 -4.73 -54.37 -0.35
C SER A 20 -4.47 -54.15 1.12
N HIS A 21 -3.53 -54.91 1.68
CA HIS A 21 -3.11 -54.79 3.08
C HIS A 21 -2.49 -53.42 3.38
N ALA A 22 -1.77 -52.84 2.40
CA ALA A 22 -1.19 -51.51 2.51
C ALA A 22 -2.25 -50.41 2.58
N GLU A 23 -3.31 -50.50 1.77
CA GLU A 23 -4.45 -49.58 1.83
C GLU A 23 -5.21 -49.69 3.16
N PHE A 24 -5.31 -50.89 3.69
CA PHE A 24 -5.92 -51.12 5.02
C PHE A 24 -5.12 -50.38 6.11
N LEU A 25 -3.81 -50.55 6.11
CA LEU A 25 -2.93 -49.95 7.13
C LEU A 25 -2.87 -48.42 7.03
N SER A 26 -2.73 -47.89 5.82
CA SER A 26 -2.60 -46.45 5.60
C SER A 26 -3.94 -45.71 5.66
N GLY A 27 -5.04 -46.37 5.28
CA GLY A 27 -6.34 -45.74 5.02
C GLY A 27 -6.35 -44.82 3.78
N PHE A 28 -5.27 -44.86 2.98
CA PHE A 28 -5.13 -44.10 1.76
C PHE A 28 -5.01 -45.02 0.56
N TYR A 29 -5.89 -44.88 -0.43
CA TYR A 29 -6.02 -45.84 -1.52
C TYR A 29 -5.20 -45.37 -2.72
N LYS A 30 -4.76 -46.31 -3.54
CA LYS A 30 -3.96 -46.06 -4.75
C LYS A 30 -4.69 -45.13 -5.72
N THR A 31 -6.01 -45.10 -5.66
CA THR A 31 -6.87 -44.26 -6.51
C THR A 31 -7.07 -42.85 -5.95
N ASP A 32 -6.73 -42.60 -4.70
CA ASP A 32 -6.90 -41.30 -4.08
C ASP A 32 -5.98 -40.24 -4.74
N ARG A 33 -6.46 -39.04 -4.74
CA ARG A 33 -5.72 -37.88 -5.23
C ARG A 33 -5.83 -36.76 -4.23
N ILE A 34 -4.74 -36.03 -4.06
CA ILE A 34 -4.69 -34.82 -3.25
C ILE A 34 -4.71 -33.62 -4.18
N VAL A 35 -5.32 -32.55 -3.71
CA VAL A 35 -5.32 -31.27 -4.41
C VAL A 35 -3.94 -30.61 -4.22
N PRO A 36 -3.30 -30.14 -5.31
CA PRO A 36 -2.03 -29.45 -5.18
C PRO A 36 -2.19 -28.16 -4.37
N VAL A 37 -1.20 -27.86 -3.52
CA VAL A 37 -1.13 -26.62 -2.75
C VAL A 37 -0.08 -25.73 -3.37
N VAL A 38 -0.47 -24.51 -3.72
CA VAL A 38 0.43 -23.50 -4.26
C VAL A 38 0.53 -22.38 -3.23
N THR A 39 1.75 -22.02 -2.83
CA THR A 39 1.99 -20.88 -1.97
C THR A 39 2.25 -19.65 -2.82
N LEU A 40 1.33 -18.69 -2.73
CA LEU A 40 1.43 -17.40 -3.38
C LEU A 40 1.71 -16.35 -2.30
N VAL A 41 2.75 -15.57 -2.50
CA VAL A 41 3.14 -14.47 -1.61
C VAL A 41 3.06 -13.17 -2.38
N VAL A 42 2.28 -12.23 -1.86
CA VAL A 42 2.23 -10.86 -2.40
C VAL A 42 3.09 -9.98 -1.51
N TYR A 43 4.12 -9.40 -2.09
CA TYR A 43 5.03 -8.51 -1.40
C TYR A 43 4.65 -7.07 -1.69
N PHE A 44 4.23 -6.35 -0.65
CA PHE A 44 3.80 -4.95 -0.75
C PHE A 44 4.91 -3.93 -0.44
N GLY A 45 6.15 -4.40 -0.28
CA GLY A 45 7.29 -3.50 -0.04
C GLY A 45 7.53 -2.54 -1.20
N SER A 46 8.14 -1.40 -0.86
CA SER A 46 8.50 -0.35 -1.82
C SER A 46 9.71 -0.67 -2.67
N ASP A 47 10.50 -1.66 -2.27
CA ASP A 47 11.73 -2.06 -2.91
C ASP A 47 11.63 -3.46 -3.50
N GLU A 48 12.58 -3.85 -4.31
CA GLU A 48 12.65 -5.19 -4.84
C GLU A 48 12.91 -6.20 -3.72
N TRP A 49 12.26 -7.37 -3.80
CA TRP A 49 12.47 -8.44 -2.84
C TRP A 49 13.89 -9.01 -2.98
N ASP A 50 14.65 -9.01 -1.90
CA ASP A 50 16.01 -9.53 -1.82
C ASP A 50 16.14 -10.82 -0.99
N GLY A 51 15.02 -11.32 -0.47
CA GLY A 51 14.98 -12.53 0.36
C GLY A 51 14.90 -13.83 -0.43
N PRO A 52 15.04 -14.98 0.24
CA PRO A 52 14.93 -16.30 -0.37
C PRO A 52 13.52 -16.56 -0.92
N VAL A 53 13.42 -17.24 -2.05
CA VAL A 53 12.15 -17.64 -2.67
C VAL A 53 11.92 -19.16 -2.66
N LYS A 54 12.90 -19.93 -2.22
CA LYS A 54 12.83 -21.37 -2.07
C LYS A 54 13.64 -21.81 -0.85
N LEU A 55 13.28 -22.97 -0.31
CA LEU A 55 13.89 -23.51 0.91
C LEU A 55 15.40 -23.71 0.74
N THR A 56 15.83 -24.18 -0.43
CA THR A 56 17.25 -24.38 -0.73
C THR A 56 18.10 -23.11 -0.71
N ASP A 57 17.50 -21.92 -0.89
CA ASP A 57 18.22 -20.64 -0.77
C ASP A 57 18.65 -20.32 0.68
N MET A 58 17.98 -20.97 1.66
CA MET A 58 18.23 -20.81 3.09
C MET A 58 19.12 -21.90 3.67
N MET A 59 19.48 -22.91 2.88
CA MET A 59 20.27 -24.05 3.35
C MET A 59 21.76 -23.77 3.24
N GLU A 60 22.54 -24.43 4.09
CA GLU A 60 23.99 -24.49 3.91
C GLU A 60 24.34 -25.13 2.57
N LYS A 61 25.47 -24.71 2.01
CA LYS A 61 25.97 -25.23 0.73
C LYS A 61 26.28 -26.72 0.84
N LEU A 62 25.50 -27.56 0.21
CA LEU A 62 25.74 -28.98 0.06
C LEU A 62 26.42 -29.27 -1.28
N SER A 63 27.06 -30.46 -1.36
CA SER A 63 27.62 -30.90 -2.64
C SER A 63 26.50 -31.07 -3.69
N SER A 64 26.83 -30.86 -4.96
CA SER A 64 25.86 -31.01 -6.06
C SER A 64 25.20 -32.40 -6.12
N THR A 65 25.89 -33.42 -5.62
CA THR A 65 25.39 -34.78 -5.53
C THR A 65 24.29 -34.90 -4.46
N LEU A 66 24.48 -34.30 -3.27
CA LEU A 66 23.50 -34.33 -2.20
C LEU A 66 22.31 -33.45 -2.50
N MET A 67 22.49 -32.31 -3.15
CA MET A 67 21.40 -31.42 -3.55
C MET A 67 20.32 -32.10 -4.40
N LYS A 68 20.66 -33.12 -5.16
CA LYS A 68 19.69 -33.91 -5.97
C LYS A 68 18.65 -34.64 -5.13
N TYR A 69 18.95 -34.89 -3.86
CA TYR A 69 18.08 -35.62 -2.91
C TYR A 69 17.33 -34.68 -1.97
N VAL A 70 17.64 -33.38 -2.01
CA VAL A 70 16.94 -32.38 -1.20
C VAL A 70 15.63 -32.02 -1.85
N GLN A 71 14.53 -32.17 -1.11
CA GLN A 71 13.22 -31.68 -1.54
C GLN A 71 13.16 -30.17 -1.35
N ASP A 72 12.81 -29.44 -2.40
CA ASP A 72 12.69 -27.99 -2.36
C ASP A 72 11.22 -27.56 -2.24
N TYR A 73 10.99 -26.45 -1.57
CA TYR A 73 9.69 -25.80 -1.47
C TYR A 73 9.82 -24.37 -1.92
N LYS A 74 9.14 -24.04 -3.01
CA LYS A 74 9.20 -22.73 -3.63
C LYS A 74 7.91 -21.93 -3.36
N ILE A 75 8.07 -20.67 -3.03
CA ILE A 75 6.98 -19.69 -3.04
C ILE A 75 6.87 -19.03 -4.42
N HIS A 76 5.66 -18.66 -4.80
CA HIS A 76 5.42 -17.84 -5.99
C HIS A 76 5.25 -16.39 -5.54
N LEU A 77 6.29 -15.60 -5.70
CA LEU A 77 6.33 -14.22 -5.27
C LEU A 77 5.72 -13.31 -6.34
N ILE A 78 4.75 -12.50 -5.91
CA ILE A 78 4.18 -11.41 -6.70
C ILE A 78 4.71 -10.11 -6.12
N GLN A 79 5.47 -9.35 -6.93
CA GLN A 79 5.96 -8.02 -6.60
C GLN A 79 5.26 -7.02 -7.50
N PRO A 80 4.48 -6.05 -6.98
CA PRO A 80 3.74 -5.10 -7.80
C PRO A 80 4.62 -4.36 -8.82
N TYR A 81 5.82 -3.95 -8.41
CA TYR A 81 6.77 -3.26 -9.29
C TYR A 81 7.28 -4.12 -10.46
N GLY A 82 7.36 -5.45 -10.28
CA GLY A 82 7.82 -6.39 -11.29
C GLY A 82 6.72 -6.89 -12.23
N ILE A 83 5.45 -6.61 -11.94
CA ILE A 83 4.34 -7.05 -12.78
C ILE A 83 4.30 -6.20 -14.06
N SER A 84 4.27 -6.84 -15.24
CA SER A 84 4.03 -6.11 -16.48
C SER A 84 2.59 -5.61 -16.55
N ASP A 85 2.33 -4.52 -17.28
CA ASP A 85 0.97 -3.98 -17.44
C ASP A 85 0.03 -5.00 -18.08
N LYS A 86 0.57 -5.83 -18.98
CA LYS A 86 -0.15 -6.92 -19.61
C LYS A 86 -0.54 -8.02 -18.61
N ASP A 87 0.33 -8.32 -17.64
CA ASP A 87 0.02 -9.31 -16.60
C ASP A 87 -0.92 -8.74 -15.55
N LEU A 88 -0.79 -7.45 -15.25
CA LEU A 88 -1.71 -6.75 -14.36
C LEU A 88 -3.16 -6.83 -14.87
N GLN A 89 -3.35 -6.71 -16.19
CA GLN A 89 -4.68 -6.83 -16.82
C GLN A 89 -5.33 -8.22 -16.70
N LYS A 90 -4.58 -9.27 -16.35
CA LYS A 90 -5.13 -10.61 -16.14
C LYS A 90 -5.90 -10.76 -14.84
N PHE A 91 -5.68 -9.89 -13.87
CA PHE A 91 -6.43 -9.89 -12.62
C PHE A 91 -7.85 -9.34 -12.85
N GLN A 92 -8.86 -10.10 -12.41
CA GLN A 92 -10.26 -9.75 -12.64
C GLN A 92 -10.94 -9.08 -11.44
N SER A 93 -10.34 -9.21 -10.25
CA SER A 93 -10.83 -8.57 -9.01
C SER A 93 -10.19 -7.20 -8.79
N SER A 94 -10.62 -6.47 -7.75
CA SER A 94 -10.03 -5.21 -7.27
C SER A 94 -8.52 -5.32 -6.97
N LEU A 95 -7.99 -6.55 -6.87
CA LEU A 95 -6.55 -6.78 -6.71
C LEU A 95 -5.73 -6.16 -7.87
N ARG A 96 -6.29 -6.07 -9.08
CA ARG A 96 -5.65 -5.39 -10.20
C ARG A 96 -5.37 -3.92 -9.88
N GLU A 97 -6.37 -3.23 -9.38
CA GLU A 97 -6.31 -1.81 -9.05
C GLU A 97 -5.39 -1.58 -7.86
N VAL A 98 -5.49 -2.43 -6.83
CA VAL A 98 -4.58 -2.40 -5.66
C VAL A 98 -3.13 -2.57 -6.09
N LEU A 99 -2.81 -3.61 -6.86
CA LEU A 99 -1.44 -3.86 -7.33
C LEU A 99 -0.94 -2.75 -8.27
N GLY A 100 -1.82 -2.19 -9.10
CA GLY A 100 -1.50 -1.08 -9.99
C GLY A 100 -1.17 0.21 -9.23
N CYS A 101 -1.97 0.56 -8.23
CA CYS A 101 -1.71 1.71 -7.37
C CYS A 101 -0.37 1.57 -6.62
N ILE A 102 -0.07 0.39 -6.10
CA ILE A 102 1.21 0.13 -5.44
C ILE A 102 2.36 0.21 -6.44
N LYS A 103 2.21 -0.39 -7.63
CA LYS A 103 3.21 -0.36 -8.69
C LYS A 103 3.63 1.06 -9.06
N TYR A 104 2.67 1.96 -9.18
CA TYR A 104 2.90 3.34 -9.60
C TYR A 104 3.02 4.33 -8.46
N SER A 105 2.94 3.90 -7.19
CA SER A 105 2.92 4.79 -6.01
C SER A 105 4.11 5.75 -5.90
N LYS A 106 5.28 5.39 -6.46
CA LYS A 106 6.48 6.24 -6.49
C LYS A 106 6.50 7.26 -7.63
N ASP A 107 5.61 7.14 -8.61
CA ASP A 107 5.54 8.01 -9.79
C ASP A 107 4.12 8.60 -9.89
N LYS A 108 3.99 9.85 -9.43
CA LYS A 108 2.69 10.53 -9.33
C LYS A 108 1.97 10.62 -10.67
N GLU A 109 2.71 10.85 -11.76
CA GLU A 109 2.14 10.99 -13.09
C GLU A 109 1.60 9.63 -13.60
N LYS A 110 2.38 8.56 -13.45
CA LYS A 110 1.93 7.21 -13.82
C LYS A 110 0.78 6.74 -12.95
N LEU A 111 0.82 7.01 -11.65
CA LEU A 111 -0.27 6.68 -10.74
C LEU A 111 -1.56 7.39 -11.17
N TRP A 112 -1.50 8.70 -11.42
CA TRP A 112 -2.64 9.46 -11.88
C TRP A 112 -3.19 8.94 -13.21
N ASN A 113 -2.32 8.69 -14.19
CA ASN A 113 -2.73 8.14 -15.49
C ASN A 113 -3.32 6.72 -15.40
N PHE A 114 -2.90 5.93 -14.41
CA PHE A 114 -3.48 4.61 -14.16
C PHE A 114 -4.88 4.69 -13.52
N MET A 115 -5.09 5.70 -12.67
CA MET A 115 -6.34 5.88 -11.93
C MET A 115 -7.37 6.65 -12.73
N LYS A 116 -6.93 7.72 -13.42
CA LYS A 116 -7.79 8.62 -14.17
C LYS A 116 -8.61 7.87 -15.21
N ASP A 117 -9.90 8.18 -15.28
CA ASP A 117 -10.86 7.60 -16.21
C ASP A 117 -10.98 6.05 -16.14
N ASN A 118 -10.50 5.44 -15.05
CA ASN A 118 -10.61 4.00 -14.85
C ASN A 118 -11.87 3.66 -14.02
N PRO A 119 -12.93 3.12 -14.67
CA PRO A 119 -14.19 2.84 -13.97
C PRO A 119 -14.06 1.78 -12.88
N ARG A 120 -12.98 1.01 -12.85
CA ARG A 120 -12.68 0.02 -11.83
C ARG A 120 -12.10 0.63 -10.55
N MET A 121 -11.86 1.95 -10.54
CA MET A 121 -11.53 2.68 -9.31
C MET A 121 -12.75 2.92 -8.42
N ASN A 122 -13.97 2.67 -8.92
CA ASN A 122 -15.13 2.45 -8.07
C ASN A 122 -15.04 1.01 -7.51
N MET A 123 -14.57 0.87 -6.28
CA MET A 123 -14.22 -0.41 -5.67
C MET A 123 -14.79 -0.55 -4.26
N ASP A 124 -14.71 -1.78 -3.74
CA ASP A 124 -15.08 -2.05 -2.36
C ASP A 124 -14.14 -1.34 -1.36
N ILE A 125 -14.69 -0.96 -0.22
CA ILE A 125 -13.96 -0.20 0.81
C ILE A 125 -12.72 -0.94 1.32
N MET A 126 -12.76 -2.28 1.36
CA MET A 126 -11.61 -3.05 1.83
C MET A 126 -10.42 -2.90 0.86
N ALA A 127 -10.68 -2.92 -0.45
CA ALA A 127 -9.65 -2.67 -1.46
C ALA A 127 -9.13 -1.24 -1.38
N ALA A 128 -10.01 -0.25 -1.20
CA ALA A 128 -9.64 1.16 -1.01
C ALA A 128 -8.75 1.36 0.23
N ARG A 129 -9.08 0.73 1.36
CA ARG A 129 -8.26 0.76 2.59
C ARG A 129 -6.86 0.19 2.38
N VAL A 130 -6.74 -0.88 1.59
CA VAL A 130 -5.41 -1.42 1.26
C VAL A 130 -4.61 -0.40 0.46
N ILE A 131 -5.20 0.26 -0.52
CA ILE A 131 -4.53 1.32 -1.30
C ILE A 131 -4.12 2.47 -0.37
N GLU A 132 -5.01 2.97 0.47
CA GLU A 132 -4.76 4.02 1.45
C GLU A 132 -3.51 3.72 2.30
N VAL A 133 -3.49 2.54 2.93
CA VAL A 133 -2.37 2.12 3.80
C VAL A 133 -1.08 1.94 3.01
N MET A 134 -1.12 1.33 1.83
CA MET A 134 0.07 1.02 1.03
C MET A 134 0.66 2.23 0.31
N THR A 135 -0.15 3.22 -0.02
CA THR A 135 0.29 4.44 -0.70
C THR A 135 0.47 5.62 0.26
N ASN A 136 0.16 5.43 1.54
CA ASN A 136 0.17 6.47 2.58
C ASN A 136 -0.69 7.69 2.19
N MET A 137 -1.80 7.43 1.52
CA MET A 137 -2.83 8.42 1.24
C MET A 137 -3.80 8.48 2.41
N SER A 138 -4.40 9.62 2.66
CA SER A 138 -5.49 9.77 3.62
C SER A 138 -6.78 9.99 2.83
N ILE A 139 -7.68 9.02 2.89
CA ILE A 139 -8.95 9.04 2.14
C ILE A 139 -10.09 9.06 3.14
N GLU A 140 -10.96 10.04 3.02
CA GLU A 140 -12.18 10.07 3.82
C GLU A 140 -13.19 9.06 3.28
N ILE A 141 -13.54 8.08 4.11
CA ILE A 141 -14.56 7.06 3.81
C ILE A 141 -15.72 7.28 4.78
N SER A 142 -16.88 7.59 4.23
CA SER A 142 -18.11 7.77 5.02
C SER A 142 -18.58 6.46 5.64
N ASP A 143 -19.11 6.54 6.86
CA ASP A 143 -19.66 5.36 7.55
C ASP A 143 -20.89 4.83 6.82
N GLY A 144 -20.88 3.52 6.55
CA GLY A 144 -22.03 2.82 5.94
C GLY A 144 -21.98 2.70 4.41
N GLU A 145 -20.98 3.22 3.75
CA GLU A 145 -20.75 2.96 2.33
C GLU A 145 -20.14 1.56 2.12
N GLU A 146 -20.52 0.87 1.05
CA GLU A 146 -19.93 -0.42 0.65
C GLU A 146 -18.87 -0.26 -0.43
N THR A 147 -18.94 0.81 -1.20
CA THR A 147 -18.00 1.13 -2.31
C THR A 147 -17.60 2.58 -2.26
N ILE A 148 -16.44 2.89 -2.83
CA ILE A 148 -15.91 4.24 -2.96
C ILE A 148 -15.30 4.44 -4.36
N ASP A 149 -15.52 5.62 -4.93
CA ASP A 149 -14.80 6.07 -6.11
C ASP A 149 -13.47 6.70 -5.69
N MET A 150 -12.40 5.94 -5.86
CA MET A 150 -11.05 6.35 -5.48
C MET A 150 -10.54 7.53 -6.29
N CYS A 151 -10.96 7.68 -7.56
CA CYS A 151 -10.55 8.84 -8.36
C CYS A 151 -11.11 10.11 -7.76
N LYS A 152 -12.42 10.12 -7.50
CA LYS A 152 -13.09 11.27 -6.89
C LYS A 152 -12.55 11.58 -5.51
N ALA A 153 -12.36 10.58 -4.66
CA ALA A 153 -11.82 10.77 -3.31
C ALA A 153 -10.43 11.43 -3.32
N ILE A 154 -9.59 11.09 -4.30
CA ILE A 154 -8.26 11.71 -4.45
C ILE A 154 -8.36 13.12 -5.05
N GLU A 155 -9.27 13.36 -5.98
CA GLU A 155 -9.52 14.70 -6.52
C GLU A 155 -9.97 15.65 -5.40
N ASP A 156 -10.95 15.22 -4.60
CA ASP A 156 -11.47 15.98 -3.46
C ASP A 156 -10.34 16.30 -2.45
N MET A 157 -9.49 15.31 -2.12
CA MET A 157 -8.33 15.49 -1.25
C MET A 157 -7.32 16.52 -1.81
N ILE A 158 -7.06 16.50 -3.12
CA ILE A 158 -6.14 17.43 -3.79
C ILE A 158 -6.73 18.84 -3.76
N GLU A 159 -8.03 19.00 -4.03
CA GLU A 159 -8.72 20.30 -3.99
C GLU A 159 -8.73 20.90 -2.59
N GLU A 160 -9.00 20.07 -1.57
CA GLU A 160 -8.98 20.50 -0.17
C GLU A 160 -7.58 21.00 0.24
N ARG A 161 -6.52 20.24 -0.06
CA ARG A 161 -5.15 20.68 0.20
C ARG A 161 -4.80 21.97 -0.52
N ALA A 162 -5.15 22.07 -1.79
CA ALA A 162 -4.92 23.29 -2.56
C ALA A 162 -5.70 24.49 -2.00
N CYS A 163 -6.87 24.28 -1.42
CA CYS A 163 -7.64 25.32 -0.74
C CYS A 163 -6.94 25.78 0.55
N ILE A 164 -6.49 24.84 1.39
CA ILE A 164 -5.76 25.11 2.63
C ILE A 164 -4.47 25.89 2.32
N GLU A 165 -3.65 25.42 1.38
CA GLU A 165 -2.40 26.07 0.98
C GLU A 165 -2.63 27.50 0.45
N ARG A 166 -3.74 27.73 -0.28
CA ARG A 166 -4.11 29.08 -0.75
C ARG A 166 -4.50 30.01 0.41
N GLU A 167 -5.22 29.49 1.38
CA GLU A 167 -5.62 30.28 2.56
C GLU A 167 -4.41 30.60 3.45
N GLU A 168 -3.54 29.63 3.69
CA GLU A 168 -2.28 29.83 4.42
C GLU A 168 -1.38 30.85 3.69
N GLY A 169 -1.18 30.70 2.40
CA GLY A 169 -0.40 31.67 1.59
C GLY A 169 -1.00 33.09 1.60
N LYS A 170 -2.35 33.22 1.58
CA LYS A 170 -3.00 34.53 1.71
C LYS A 170 -2.78 35.14 3.08
N LEU A 171 -2.83 34.32 4.13
CA LEU A 171 -2.60 34.78 5.51
C LEU A 171 -1.14 35.22 5.71
N GLU A 172 -0.21 34.41 5.22
CA GLU A 172 1.23 34.69 5.26
C GLU A 172 1.56 35.98 4.48
N GLY A 173 1.08 36.11 3.26
CA GLY A 173 1.28 37.33 2.45
C GLY A 173 0.69 38.58 3.09
N LYS A 174 -0.48 38.48 3.79
CA LYS A 174 -1.04 39.60 4.56
C LYS A 174 -0.16 39.98 5.75
N LEU A 175 0.40 38.99 6.46
CA LEU A 175 1.29 39.21 7.58
C LEU A 175 2.61 39.83 7.15
N GLU A 176 3.19 39.32 6.05
CA GLU A 176 4.42 39.87 5.46
C GLU A 176 4.23 41.32 4.98
N GLY A 177 3.17 41.57 4.21
CA GLY A 177 2.86 42.92 3.74
C GLY A 177 2.60 43.90 4.87
N LYS A 178 1.92 43.47 5.97
CA LYS A 178 1.73 44.27 7.16
C LYS A 178 3.06 44.53 7.88
N LEU A 179 3.93 43.55 7.97
CA LEU A 179 5.27 43.66 8.54
C LEU A 179 6.12 44.63 7.74
N GLU A 180 6.12 44.54 6.42
CA GLU A 180 6.87 45.45 5.54
C GLU A 180 6.43 46.90 5.69
N ILE A 181 5.10 47.15 5.66
CA ILE A 181 4.56 48.50 5.86
C ILE A 181 4.97 49.07 7.22
N LEU A 182 4.80 48.31 8.29
CA LEU A 182 5.15 48.77 9.64
C LEU A 182 6.66 48.98 9.79
N THR A 183 7.48 48.12 9.14
CA THR A 183 8.94 48.29 9.11
C THR A 183 9.34 49.58 8.41
N ASN A 184 8.73 49.89 7.27
CA ASN A 184 9.00 51.18 6.55
C ASN A 184 8.57 52.38 7.37
N LEU A 185 7.40 52.35 8.00
CA LEU A 185 6.94 53.42 8.92
C LEU A 185 7.87 53.68 10.11
N VAL A 186 8.46 52.63 10.65
CA VAL A 186 9.46 52.72 11.73
C VAL A 186 10.77 53.30 11.22
N LYS A 187 11.25 52.86 10.04
CA LYS A 187 12.46 53.39 9.41
C LYS A 187 12.35 54.87 9.05
N ASP A 188 11.16 55.28 8.63
CA ASP A 188 10.85 56.70 8.25
C ASP A 188 10.60 57.57 9.51
N GLY A 189 10.66 57.01 10.71
CA GLY A 189 10.44 57.73 11.98
C GLY A 189 8.98 58.14 12.21
N ILE A 190 8.03 57.65 11.43
CA ILE A 190 6.60 57.95 11.55
C ILE A 190 5.95 57.16 12.66
N LEU A 191 6.42 55.93 12.93
CA LEU A 191 5.89 55.03 13.93
C LEU A 191 7.03 54.57 14.85
N ASN A 192 6.78 54.49 16.16
CA ASN A 192 7.77 53.91 17.05
C ASN A 192 7.71 52.37 17.06
N MET A 193 8.83 51.75 17.41
CA MET A 193 8.99 50.30 17.36
C MET A 193 8.04 49.55 18.30
N GLN A 194 7.72 50.12 19.44
CA GLN A 194 6.81 49.49 20.40
C GLN A 194 5.37 49.43 19.85
N GLU A 195 4.92 50.50 19.22
CA GLU A 195 3.59 50.57 18.62
C GLU A 195 3.50 49.65 17.39
N ALA A 196 4.56 49.56 16.57
CA ALA A 196 4.63 48.63 15.43
C ALA A 196 4.54 47.15 15.89
N ALA A 197 5.31 46.79 16.91
CA ALA A 197 5.28 45.47 17.52
C ALA A 197 3.89 45.12 18.08
N LYS A 198 3.25 46.05 18.78
CA LYS A 198 1.89 45.89 19.30
C LYS A 198 0.87 45.66 18.21
N ARG A 199 0.96 46.33 17.05
CA ARG A 199 0.07 46.15 15.91
C ARG A 199 0.25 44.79 15.19
N MET A 200 1.41 44.16 15.39
CA MET A 200 1.71 42.81 14.92
C MET A 200 1.43 41.74 15.96
N ASN A 201 0.95 42.11 17.16
CA ASN A 201 0.77 41.21 18.30
C ASN A 201 2.04 40.44 18.67
N MET A 202 3.20 41.08 18.62
CA MET A 202 4.50 40.52 18.99
C MET A 202 5.28 41.44 19.92
N THR A 203 6.34 40.89 20.50
CA THR A 203 7.25 41.68 21.36
C THR A 203 8.14 42.61 20.50
N THR A 204 8.65 43.69 21.12
CA THR A 204 9.55 44.62 20.44
C THR A 204 10.83 43.93 19.95
N GLU A 205 11.30 42.91 20.66
CA GLU A 205 12.49 42.11 20.24
C GLU A 205 12.21 41.23 19.06
N GLU A 206 11.06 40.58 19.02
CA GLU A 206 10.62 39.74 17.86
C GLU A 206 10.44 40.63 16.62
N PHE A 207 9.82 41.81 16.77
CA PHE A 207 9.66 42.74 15.65
C PHE A 207 11.02 43.21 15.14
N ARG A 208 11.95 43.55 16.02
CA ARG A 208 13.32 43.93 15.63
C ARG A 208 14.06 42.84 14.88
N THR A 209 13.85 41.58 15.26
CA THR A 209 14.49 40.44 14.59
C THR A 209 13.94 40.25 13.19
N LYS A 210 12.64 40.47 13.00
CA LYS A 210 11.96 40.32 11.69
C LYS A 210 12.16 41.53 10.77
N MET A 211 12.62 42.67 11.26
CA MET A 211 12.98 43.86 10.49
C MET A 211 14.34 43.74 9.75
N LYS A 212 15.17 42.74 10.12
CA LYS A 212 16.47 42.53 9.51
C LYS A 212 16.32 41.80 8.19
#